data_362002f4f5606aedd8dfe6dc855bf5dc
#
_entry.id   362002f4f5606aedd8dfe6dc855bf5dc
#
_cell.length_a   1.000
_cell.length_b   1.000
_cell.length_c   1.000
_cell.angle_alpha   90.00
_cell.angle_beta   90.00
_cell.angle_gamma   90.00
#
_symmetry.space_group_name_H-M   'P 1'
#
loop_
_entity.id
_entity.type
_entity.pdbx_description
1 polymer ?
#
loop_
_entity_poly.entity_id
_entity_poly.type
_entity_poly.pdbx_seq_one_letter_code
_entity_poly.pdbx_strand_id
1 'polypeptide(L)'
;MLRSDHHIDDAIRGKIASFCDVDTDCVFTNEDCASIYDVPQLLAEQDFDLRICERLGLDPRERDMSEWNEFLRKQNHANHHADKVKIAVVGKYTQLPDAYLSLS
;
A
#
# COMPACT_ATOMS: atom_id res chain seq x y z
N MET A 1 -3.09 7.61 8.87
CA MET A 1 -2.82 7.26 7.45
C MET A 1 -3.96 7.76 6.59
N LEU A 2 -3.65 8.37 5.47
CA LEU A 2 -4.58 8.97 4.51
C LEU A 2 -4.65 8.10 3.26
N ARG A 3 -5.85 7.76 2.83
CA ARG A 3 -6.09 7.11 1.53
C ARG A 3 -6.55 8.18 0.53
N SER A 4 -5.88 8.28 -0.59
CA SER A 4 -6.19 9.24 -1.65
C SER A 4 -5.89 8.64 -3.02
N ASP A 5 -6.67 9.01 -4.02
CA ASP A 5 -6.41 8.74 -5.44
C ASP A 5 -5.49 9.82 -6.07
N HIS A 6 -5.19 10.88 -5.32
CA HIS A 6 -4.32 11.97 -5.73
C HIS A 6 -3.15 12.15 -4.77
N HIS A 7 -2.06 12.69 -5.31
CA HIS A 7 -0.90 13.04 -4.51
C HIS A 7 -1.27 14.09 -3.46
N ILE A 8 -0.82 13.85 -2.22
CA ILE A 8 -1.02 14.74 -1.08
C ILE A 8 0.29 15.47 -0.79
N ASP A 9 0.29 16.76 -1.07
CA ASP A 9 1.45 17.62 -0.87
C ASP A 9 1.71 17.93 0.63
N ASP A 10 2.88 18.46 0.92
CA ASP A 10 3.28 18.80 2.29
C ASP A 10 2.40 19.86 2.93
N ALA A 11 1.78 20.75 2.15
CA ALA A 11 0.87 21.76 2.68
C ALA A 11 -0.43 21.13 3.21
N ILE A 12 -0.96 20.15 2.49
CA ILE A 12 -2.13 19.37 2.92
C ILE A 12 -1.76 18.49 4.12
N ARG A 13 -0.60 17.80 4.07
CA ARG A 13 -0.10 17.01 5.22
C ARG A 13 0.02 17.86 6.48
N GLY A 14 0.60 19.06 6.37
CA GLY A 14 0.73 19.99 7.50
C GLY A 14 -0.61 20.44 8.07
N LYS A 15 -1.60 20.71 7.23
CA LYS A 15 -2.96 21.05 7.69
C LYS A 15 -3.59 19.88 8.46
N ILE A 16 -3.50 18.66 7.93
CA ILE A 16 -4.05 17.47 8.59
C ILE A 16 -3.35 17.22 9.92
N ALA A 17 -2.03 17.32 9.96
CA ALA A 17 -1.25 17.20 11.18
C ALA A 17 -1.73 18.18 12.26
N SER A 18 -1.93 19.44 11.87
CA SER A 18 -2.43 20.49 12.77
C SER A 18 -3.84 20.20 13.29
N PHE A 19 -4.76 19.75 12.43
CA PHE A 19 -6.13 19.41 12.85
C PHE A 19 -6.22 18.15 13.69
N CYS A 20 -5.32 17.19 13.49
CA CYS A 20 -5.29 15.93 14.23
C CYS A 20 -4.40 15.96 15.47
N ASP A 21 -3.73 17.09 15.73
CA ASP A 21 -2.77 17.26 16.84
C ASP A 21 -1.67 16.19 16.83
N VAL A 22 -1.08 15.97 15.66
CA VAL A 22 0.04 15.05 15.44
C VAL A 22 1.17 15.74 14.69
N ASP A 23 2.38 15.19 14.81
CA ASP A 23 3.51 15.67 14.02
C ASP A 23 3.30 15.38 12.52
N THR A 24 3.79 16.26 11.66
CA THR A 24 3.63 16.11 10.19
C THR A 24 4.25 14.81 9.67
N ASP A 25 5.31 14.31 10.28
CA ASP A 25 5.96 13.06 9.97
C ASP A 25 5.17 11.80 10.41
N CYS A 26 4.08 12.01 11.17
CA CYS A 26 3.09 10.99 11.51
C CYS A 26 1.86 10.98 10.57
N VAL A 27 1.86 11.82 9.54
CA VAL A 27 0.83 11.83 8.50
C VAL A 27 1.32 11.06 7.29
N PHE A 28 0.93 9.80 7.21
CA PHE A 28 1.29 8.88 6.12
C PHE A 28 0.23 8.88 5.03
N THR A 29 0.68 8.81 3.79
CA THR A 29 -0.19 8.74 2.62
C THR A 29 -0.18 7.34 2.02
N ASN A 30 -1.33 6.89 1.56
CA ASN A 30 -1.50 5.68 0.78
C ASN A 30 -2.25 6.07 -0.49
N GLU A 31 -1.48 6.48 -1.49
CA GLU A 31 -1.98 6.92 -2.79
C GLU A 31 -2.28 5.72 -3.70
N ASP A 32 -2.95 5.95 -4.82
CA ASP A 32 -3.15 4.92 -5.83
C ASP A 32 -1.80 4.47 -6.40
N CYS A 33 -1.61 3.17 -6.47
CA CYS A 33 -0.43 2.53 -7.02
C CYS A 33 -0.81 1.52 -8.11
N ALA A 34 0.17 1.11 -8.91
CA ALA A 34 -0.06 0.20 -10.03
C ALA A 34 -0.52 -1.19 -9.57
N SER A 35 -0.10 -1.61 -8.39
CA SER A 35 -0.47 -2.88 -7.76
C SER A 35 -0.71 -2.69 -6.28
N ILE A 36 -1.72 -3.37 -5.73
CA ILE A 36 -1.95 -3.41 -4.27
C ILE A 36 -0.75 -3.97 -3.51
N TYR A 37 0.09 -4.75 -4.17
CA TYR A 37 1.30 -5.32 -3.60
C TYR A 37 2.45 -4.32 -3.48
N ASP A 38 2.34 -3.12 -4.09
CA ASP A 38 3.30 -2.03 -3.93
C ASP A 38 3.10 -1.26 -2.61
N VAL A 39 1.91 -1.39 -1.99
CA VAL A 39 1.55 -0.66 -0.76
C VAL A 39 2.55 -0.86 0.39
N PRO A 40 3.04 -2.08 0.71
CA PRO A 40 4.05 -2.24 1.76
C PRO A 40 5.32 -1.46 1.50
N GLN A 41 5.77 -1.36 0.24
CA GLN A 41 6.94 -0.59 -0.13
C GLN A 41 6.69 0.92 0.02
N LEU A 42 5.53 1.42 -0.44
CA LEU A 42 5.14 2.83 -0.26
C LEU A 42 5.11 3.26 1.22
N LEU A 43 4.65 2.37 2.10
CA LEU A 43 4.64 2.64 3.54
C LEU A 43 6.05 2.57 4.13
N ALA A 44 6.88 1.63 3.66
CA ALA A 44 8.27 1.52 4.07
C ALA A 44 9.11 2.75 3.69
N GLU A 45 8.88 3.33 2.50
CA GLU A 45 9.53 4.56 2.03
C GLU A 45 9.20 5.79 2.89
N GLN A 46 8.07 5.76 3.60
CA GLN A 46 7.65 6.80 4.54
C GLN A 46 8.06 6.49 6.00
N ASP A 47 8.81 5.44 6.24
CA ASP A 47 9.19 4.97 7.59
C ASP A 47 8.01 4.70 8.53
N PHE A 48 6.87 4.26 7.96
CA PHE A 48 5.63 4.04 8.70
C PHE A 48 5.80 3.10 9.89
N ASP A 49 6.47 1.98 9.70
CA ASP A 49 6.76 0.97 10.72
C ASP A 49 7.68 1.51 11.83
N LEU A 50 8.71 2.28 11.46
CA LEU A 50 9.64 2.89 12.41
C LEU A 50 8.91 3.91 13.30
N ARG A 51 8.08 4.75 12.71
CA ARG A 51 7.30 5.75 13.45
C ARG A 51 6.28 5.12 14.40
N ILE A 52 5.66 4.00 13.98
CA ILE A 52 4.76 3.25 14.88
C ILE A 52 5.55 2.67 16.05
N CYS A 53 6.70 2.04 15.81
CA CYS A 53 7.55 1.52 16.88
C CYS A 53 7.95 2.61 17.87
N GLU A 54 8.43 3.76 17.39
CA GLU A 54 8.76 4.91 18.24
C GLU A 54 7.58 5.36 19.11
N ARG A 55 6.39 5.50 18.54
CA ARG A 55 5.18 5.91 19.28
C ARG A 55 4.71 4.90 20.31
N LEU A 56 4.98 3.63 20.07
CA LEU A 56 4.63 2.55 21.00
C LEU A 56 5.76 2.24 22.02
N GLY A 57 6.90 2.94 21.94
CA GLY A 57 8.06 2.67 22.78
C GLY A 57 8.68 1.29 22.52
N LEU A 58 8.58 0.81 21.30
CA LEU A 58 9.18 -0.45 20.85
C LEU A 58 10.52 -0.17 20.17
N ASP A 59 11.48 -1.05 20.38
CA ASP A 59 12.73 -1.00 19.63
C ASP A 59 12.49 -1.45 18.19
N PRO A 60 12.71 -0.58 17.19
CA PRO A 60 12.55 -0.96 15.80
C PRO A 60 13.63 -1.97 15.41
N ARG A 61 13.22 -3.04 14.74
CA ARG A 61 14.18 -3.96 14.11
C ARG A 61 14.60 -3.41 12.75
N GLU A 62 15.76 -3.83 12.29
CA GLU A 62 16.17 -3.57 10.90
C GLU A 62 15.12 -4.13 9.94
N ARG A 63 14.65 -3.25 9.02
CA ARG A 63 13.63 -3.63 8.03
C ARG A 63 14.28 -4.50 6.96
N ASP A 64 13.79 -5.72 6.81
CA ASP A 64 14.16 -6.59 5.71
C ASP A 64 12.98 -6.78 4.75
N MET A 65 13.08 -6.16 3.57
CA MET A 65 12.11 -6.27 2.49
C MET A 65 12.57 -7.21 1.36
N SER A 66 13.62 -7.98 1.56
CA SER A 66 14.25 -8.79 0.50
C SER A 66 13.28 -9.82 -0.10
N GLU A 67 12.56 -10.57 0.72
CA GLU A 67 11.57 -11.56 0.26
C GLU A 67 10.39 -10.89 -0.46
N TRP A 68 9.93 -9.73 0.06
CA TRP A 68 8.84 -8.99 -0.56
C TRP A 68 9.26 -8.41 -1.91
N ASN A 69 10.44 -7.84 -2.00
CA ASN A 69 10.99 -7.32 -3.26
C ASN A 69 11.19 -8.44 -4.30
N GLU A 70 11.61 -9.62 -3.88
CA GLU A 70 11.71 -10.78 -4.77
C GLU A 70 10.32 -11.25 -5.26
N PHE A 71 9.32 -11.22 -4.40
CA PHE A 71 7.93 -11.48 -4.79
C PHE A 71 7.44 -10.48 -5.84
N LEU A 72 7.63 -9.17 -5.60
CA LEU A 72 7.25 -8.12 -6.55
C LEU A 72 7.96 -8.29 -7.90
N ARG A 73 9.24 -8.63 -7.88
CA ARG A 73 10.00 -8.89 -9.09
C ARG A 73 9.40 -10.05 -9.90
N LYS A 74 9.05 -11.15 -9.24
CA LYS A 74 8.41 -12.32 -9.88
C LYS A 74 7.04 -11.98 -10.44
N GLN A 75 6.22 -11.25 -9.68
CA GLN A 75 4.90 -10.82 -10.10
C GLN A 75 4.98 -9.91 -11.35
N ASN A 76 5.86 -8.93 -11.34
CA ASN A 76 6.06 -8.02 -12.47
C ASN A 76 6.54 -8.77 -13.71
N HIS A 77 7.45 -9.73 -13.54
CA HIS A 77 7.89 -10.57 -14.65
C HIS A 77 6.73 -11.41 -15.22
N ALA A 78 5.92 -12.03 -14.36
CA ALA A 78 4.78 -12.83 -14.77
C ALA A 78 3.72 -11.99 -15.52
N ASN A 79 3.46 -10.76 -15.06
CA ASN A 79 2.51 -9.85 -15.71
C ASN A 79 2.93 -9.43 -17.13
N HIS A 80 4.23 -9.35 -17.41
CA HIS A 80 4.76 -8.88 -18.68
C HIS A 80 5.20 -9.98 -19.65
N HIS A 81 5.56 -11.16 -19.15
CA HIS A 81 6.26 -12.18 -19.95
C HIS A 81 5.64 -13.57 -19.89
N ALA A 82 4.76 -13.85 -18.95
CA ALA A 82 4.15 -15.19 -18.82
C ALA A 82 2.90 -15.36 -19.70
N ASP A 83 2.69 -16.58 -20.18
CA ASP A 83 1.41 -16.96 -20.78
C ASP A 83 0.30 -16.85 -19.74
N LYS A 84 -0.69 -16.03 -20.01
CA LYS A 84 -1.82 -15.83 -19.10
C LYS A 84 -2.75 -17.01 -19.11
N VAL A 85 -2.99 -17.60 -17.95
CA VAL A 85 -4.05 -18.60 -17.76
C VAL A 85 -5.39 -17.89 -17.60
N LYS A 86 -6.40 -18.35 -18.35
CA LYS A 86 -7.75 -17.81 -18.22
C LYS A 86 -8.54 -18.64 -17.21
N ILE A 87 -9.01 -17.99 -16.15
CA ILE A 87 -9.90 -18.59 -15.16
C ILE A 87 -11.28 -17.98 -15.33
N ALA A 88 -12.30 -18.81 -15.47
CA ALA A 88 -13.68 -18.35 -15.55
C ALA A 88 -14.32 -18.36 -14.15
N VAL A 89 -14.82 -17.24 -13.72
CA VAL A 89 -15.65 -17.13 -12.50
C VAL A 89 -17.11 -17.21 -12.93
N VAL A 90 -17.80 -18.27 -12.54
CA VAL A 90 -19.22 -18.48 -12.83
C VAL A 90 -20.01 -18.24 -11.55
N GLY A 91 -20.90 -17.26 -11.58
CA GLY A 91 -21.66 -16.88 -10.38
C GLY A 91 -22.86 -16.01 -10.72
N LYS A 92 -23.61 -15.62 -9.68
CA LYS A 92 -24.70 -14.65 -9.76
C LYS A 92 -24.10 -13.25 -9.56
N TYR A 93 -24.67 -12.25 -10.22
CA TYR A 93 -24.22 -10.84 -10.12
C TYR A 93 -22.79 -10.60 -10.62
N THR A 94 -22.33 -11.33 -11.62
CA THR A 94 -20.98 -11.20 -12.18
C THR A 94 -20.69 -9.85 -12.84
N GLN A 95 -21.71 -9.03 -13.07
CA GLN A 95 -21.57 -7.66 -13.58
C GLN A 95 -21.30 -6.63 -12.48
N LEU A 96 -21.34 -7.03 -11.21
CA LEU A 96 -21.04 -6.17 -10.06
C LEU A 96 -19.62 -6.49 -9.57
N PRO A 97 -18.62 -5.65 -9.90
CA PRO A 97 -17.22 -5.90 -9.53
C PRO A 97 -17.03 -6.14 -8.03
N ASP A 98 -17.76 -5.39 -7.20
CA ASP A 98 -17.67 -5.47 -5.73
C ASP A 98 -18.12 -6.82 -5.17
N ALA A 99 -18.99 -7.56 -5.89
CA ALA A 99 -19.48 -8.87 -5.42
C ALA A 99 -18.36 -9.93 -5.38
N TYR A 100 -17.29 -9.73 -6.15
CA TYR A 100 -16.19 -10.69 -6.29
C TYR A 100 -14.81 -10.05 -6.04
N LEU A 101 -14.77 -8.90 -5.40
CA LEU A 101 -13.54 -8.14 -5.19
C LEU A 101 -12.42 -8.95 -4.51
N SER A 102 -12.78 -9.92 -3.66
CA SER A 102 -11.81 -10.80 -3.00
C SER A 102 -11.29 -11.94 -3.88
N LEU A 103 -11.81 -12.09 -5.09
CA LEU A 103 -11.40 -13.11 -6.06
C LEU A 103 -10.67 -12.54 -7.28
N SER A 104 -10.77 -11.22 -7.49
CA SER A 104 -10.19 -10.51 -8.64
C SER A 104 -8.78 -9.99 -8.41
#